data_0d1ae7b4851c6e19147eafdf06b1055f
#
_entry.id   0d1ae7b4851c6e19147eafdf06b1055f
#
_cell.length_a   1.000
_cell.length_b   1.000
_cell.length_c   1.000
_cell.angle_alpha   90.00
_cell.angle_beta   90.00
_cell.angle_gamma   90.00
#
_symmetry.space_group_name_H-M   'P 1'
#
loop_
_entity.id
_entity.type
_entity.pdbx_description
1 polymer ?
#
loop_
_entity_poly.entity_id
_entity_poly.type
_entity_poly.pdbx_seq_one_letter_code
_entity_poly.pdbx_strand_id
1 'polypeptide(L)'
;MSNSGQTHQGRLGHMIEVIAKAGFTGIQPIFTWMGDLQDPDLLEAKLKEQGIELAALALALDWNEAEETDREREVADHAIRVLQRFPGAVLNTVQIPTGRHNIEERQKRLINIVNTVSRRAAEKGVPCSYHPNSPHSSIIRTEEDYKIVLGGLDASVTGWTPDVGHIINGGMDPLTKMKEYQSLINHVHYKDWDGNPEFTLMGKGKVDLLGVTQWLKDINYTGWIICEDEGEEALEDPDFVTLHDGKWIQEELVPGLR
;
A
#
# COMPACT_ATOMS: atom_id res chain seq x y z
N MET A 1 0.42 13.94 5.58
CA MET A 1 1.65 13.80 4.78
C MET A 1 2.39 15.11 4.82
N SER A 2 3.28 15.22 5.77
CA SER A 2 4.21 16.33 5.92
C SER A 2 5.34 16.17 4.88
N ASN A 3 6.26 17.09 4.81
CA ASN A 3 7.43 17.23 3.92
C ASN A 3 8.23 15.94 3.54
N SER A 4 7.79 14.74 3.91
CA SER A 4 8.45 13.47 3.64
C SER A 4 8.63 13.18 2.14
N GLY A 5 7.67 13.55 1.29
CA GLY A 5 7.77 13.34 -0.14
C GLY A 5 8.97 14.01 -0.81
N GLN A 6 9.35 15.21 -0.34
CA GLN A 6 10.55 15.89 -0.86
C GLN A 6 11.85 15.23 -0.40
N THR A 7 11.85 14.60 0.77
CA THR A 7 13.03 13.92 1.34
C THR A 7 13.34 12.61 0.60
N HIS A 8 12.34 11.94 0.02
CA HIS A 8 12.49 10.64 -0.64
C HIS A 8 12.58 10.71 -2.17
N GLN A 9 12.27 11.87 -2.78
CA GLN A 9 12.41 12.04 -4.23
C GLN A 9 13.84 11.78 -4.69
N GLY A 10 14.00 10.93 -5.73
CA GLY A 10 15.29 10.57 -6.29
C GLY A 10 16.13 9.60 -5.45
N ARG A 11 15.62 9.08 -4.33
CA ARG A 11 16.34 8.12 -3.46
C ARG A 11 15.95 6.66 -3.71
N LEU A 12 15.06 6.37 -4.65
CA LEU A 12 14.55 5.01 -4.88
C LEU A 12 15.68 3.99 -5.15
N GLY A 13 16.74 4.38 -5.87
CA GLY A 13 17.90 3.51 -6.09
C GLY A 13 18.57 3.06 -4.80
N HIS A 14 18.77 3.99 -3.85
CA HIS A 14 19.27 3.69 -2.51
C HIS A 14 18.30 2.82 -1.70
N MET A 15 17.00 3.13 -1.75
CA MET A 15 15.99 2.33 -1.05
C MET A 15 15.98 0.88 -1.50
N ILE A 16 16.12 0.61 -2.82
CA ILE A 16 16.22 -0.74 -3.36
C ILE A 16 17.44 -1.49 -2.78
N GLU A 17 18.60 -0.81 -2.64
CA GLU A 17 19.80 -1.39 -2.04
C GLU A 17 19.60 -1.74 -0.56
N VAL A 18 18.96 -0.86 0.22
CA VAL A 18 18.69 -1.08 1.65
C VAL A 18 17.70 -2.22 1.84
N ILE A 19 16.64 -2.28 1.04
CA ILE A 19 15.61 -3.33 1.05
C ILE A 19 16.25 -4.70 0.75
N ALA A 20 17.11 -4.79 -0.28
CA ALA A 20 17.85 -6.01 -0.59
C ALA A 20 18.74 -6.44 0.58
N LYS A 21 19.47 -5.50 1.19
CA LYS A 21 20.32 -5.75 2.35
C LYS A 21 19.52 -6.21 3.58
N ALA A 22 18.30 -5.73 3.75
CA ALA A 22 17.38 -6.15 4.82
C ALA A 22 16.79 -7.55 4.60
N GLY A 23 16.99 -8.15 3.40
CA GLY A 23 16.51 -9.48 3.06
C GLY A 23 15.08 -9.52 2.51
N PHE A 24 14.51 -8.36 2.16
CA PHE A 24 13.26 -8.31 1.41
C PHE A 24 13.46 -8.73 -0.05
N THR A 25 12.40 -9.21 -0.68
CA THR A 25 12.43 -9.73 -2.05
C THR A 25 11.69 -8.83 -3.05
N GLY A 26 10.95 -7.83 -2.56
CA GLY A 26 10.17 -6.92 -3.39
C GLY A 26 10.06 -5.53 -2.81
N ILE A 27 9.62 -4.58 -3.65
CA ILE A 27 9.42 -3.18 -3.28
C ILE A 27 8.11 -2.64 -3.84
N GLN A 28 7.49 -1.71 -3.11
CA GLN A 28 6.38 -0.88 -3.56
C GLN A 28 6.71 0.60 -3.38
N PRO A 29 7.26 1.29 -4.38
CA PRO A 29 7.47 2.71 -4.30
C PRO A 29 6.18 3.52 -4.55
N ILE A 30 6.14 4.75 -4.03
CA ILE A 30 5.15 5.75 -4.45
C ILE A 30 5.55 6.27 -5.83
N PHE A 31 4.68 6.08 -6.82
CA PHE A 31 4.99 6.34 -8.23
C PHE A 31 5.53 7.76 -8.49
N THR A 32 4.91 8.78 -7.87
CA THR A 32 5.31 10.18 -8.06
C THR A 32 6.66 10.54 -7.43
N TRP A 33 7.26 9.67 -6.61
CA TRP A 33 8.55 9.89 -5.94
C TRP A 33 9.72 9.20 -6.66
N MET A 34 9.45 8.40 -7.68
CA MET A 34 10.44 7.55 -8.33
C MET A 34 11.50 8.32 -9.16
N GLY A 35 11.21 9.59 -9.53
CA GLY A 35 12.11 10.38 -10.36
C GLY A 35 12.42 9.70 -11.70
N ASP A 36 13.69 9.59 -12.08
CA ASP A 36 14.12 8.97 -13.33
C ASP A 36 13.77 7.47 -13.40
N LEU A 37 13.55 6.81 -12.25
CA LEU A 37 13.13 5.40 -12.20
C LEU A 37 11.64 5.19 -12.55
N GLN A 38 10.91 6.21 -12.97
CA GLN A 38 9.66 6.05 -13.73
C GLN A 38 9.90 5.51 -15.15
N ASP A 39 11.13 5.58 -15.66
CA ASP A 39 11.51 4.86 -16.86
C ASP A 39 11.61 3.36 -16.55
N PRO A 40 10.80 2.50 -17.20
CA PRO A 40 10.74 1.08 -16.87
C PRO A 40 12.04 0.33 -17.16
N ASP A 41 12.86 0.77 -18.13
CA ASP A 41 14.14 0.13 -18.45
C ASP A 41 15.16 0.42 -17.36
N LEU A 42 15.19 1.65 -16.83
CA LEU A 42 16.05 2.03 -15.70
C LEU A 42 15.62 1.32 -14.41
N LEU A 43 14.33 1.25 -14.16
CA LEU A 43 13.78 0.55 -13.00
C LEU A 43 14.12 -0.94 -13.05
N GLU A 44 13.86 -1.61 -14.18
CA GLU A 44 14.16 -3.03 -14.37
C GLU A 44 15.65 -3.34 -14.15
N ALA A 45 16.54 -2.51 -14.71
CA ALA A 45 17.98 -2.66 -14.53
C ALA A 45 18.39 -2.56 -13.06
N LYS A 46 17.82 -1.56 -12.32
CA LYS A 46 18.16 -1.35 -10.90
C LYS A 46 17.62 -2.48 -10.02
N LEU A 47 16.39 -2.92 -10.24
CA LEU A 47 15.79 -4.05 -9.52
C LEU A 47 16.57 -5.34 -9.74
N LYS A 48 16.93 -5.62 -10.99
CA LYS A 48 17.72 -6.81 -11.35
C LYS A 48 19.11 -6.82 -10.74
N GLU A 49 19.78 -5.65 -10.68
CA GLU A 49 21.09 -5.50 -10.04
C GLU A 49 21.06 -5.96 -8.59
N GLN A 50 19.97 -5.73 -7.88
CA GLN A 50 19.82 -6.05 -6.46
C GLN A 50 19.03 -7.35 -6.20
N GLY A 51 18.49 -8.01 -7.24
CA GLY A 51 17.68 -9.22 -7.08
C GLY A 51 16.31 -8.95 -6.43
N ILE A 52 15.76 -7.74 -6.61
CA ILE A 52 14.47 -7.31 -6.05
C ILE A 52 13.42 -7.32 -7.16
N GLU A 53 12.17 -7.67 -6.80
CA GLU A 53 11.01 -7.60 -7.70
C GLU A 53 10.20 -6.32 -7.44
N LEU A 54 9.51 -5.82 -8.46
CA LEU A 54 8.48 -4.80 -8.27
C LEU A 54 7.20 -5.49 -7.79
N ALA A 55 6.83 -5.31 -6.52
CA ALA A 55 5.61 -5.87 -5.94
C ALA A 55 4.36 -5.06 -6.35
N ALA A 56 4.48 -3.73 -6.31
CA ALA A 56 3.40 -2.82 -6.67
C ALA A 56 3.95 -1.41 -6.94
N LEU A 57 3.11 -0.55 -7.52
CA LEU A 57 3.29 0.90 -7.50
C LEU A 57 2.16 1.54 -6.69
N ALA A 58 2.48 2.30 -5.66
CA ALA A 58 1.51 3.10 -4.93
C ALA A 58 1.17 4.36 -5.73
N LEU A 59 -0.08 4.48 -6.15
CA LEU A 59 -0.63 5.63 -6.84
C LEU A 59 -1.43 6.49 -5.85
N ALA A 60 -0.74 7.41 -5.18
CA ALA A 60 -1.34 8.33 -4.21
C ALA A 60 -1.74 9.64 -4.90
N LEU A 61 -3.06 9.88 -5.03
CA LEU A 61 -3.64 11.05 -5.68
C LEU A 61 -4.79 11.63 -4.82
N ASP A 62 -5.16 12.87 -5.13
CA ASP A 62 -6.18 13.60 -4.34
C ASP A 62 -7.60 13.06 -4.58
N TRP A 63 -7.98 12.83 -5.83
CA TRP A 63 -9.28 12.30 -6.25
C TRP A 63 -10.47 12.95 -5.56
N ASN A 64 -10.47 14.28 -5.56
CA ASN A 64 -11.50 15.10 -4.92
C ASN A 64 -12.67 15.47 -5.84
N GLU A 65 -12.44 15.43 -7.15
CA GLU A 65 -13.43 15.80 -8.15
C GLU A 65 -14.43 14.64 -8.45
N ALA A 66 -15.43 14.90 -9.26
CA ALA A 66 -16.40 13.86 -9.64
C ALA A 66 -15.80 12.77 -10.52
N GLU A 67 -14.78 13.14 -11.30
CA GLU A 67 -14.00 12.28 -12.18
C GLU A 67 -12.52 12.63 -11.99
N GLU A 68 -11.61 11.80 -12.53
CA GLU A 68 -10.18 12.13 -12.57
C GLU A 68 -9.96 13.44 -13.31
N THR A 69 -9.14 14.32 -12.75
CA THR A 69 -8.59 15.46 -13.49
C THR A 69 -7.66 14.95 -14.60
N ASP A 70 -7.40 15.78 -15.62
CA ASP A 70 -6.47 15.42 -16.71
C ASP A 70 -5.09 15.00 -16.17
N ARG A 71 -4.60 15.69 -15.14
CA ARG A 71 -3.33 15.38 -14.48
C ARG A 71 -3.37 14.03 -13.77
N GLU A 72 -4.41 13.75 -13.01
CA GLU A 72 -4.55 12.47 -12.30
C GLU A 72 -4.61 11.31 -13.29
N ARG A 73 -5.36 11.49 -14.36
CA ARG A 73 -5.45 10.52 -15.47
C ARG A 73 -4.09 10.29 -16.14
N GLU A 74 -3.35 11.33 -16.44
CA GLU A 74 -2.02 11.23 -17.06
C GLU A 74 -1.04 10.45 -16.16
N VAL A 75 -1.03 10.74 -14.84
CA VAL A 75 -0.19 10.05 -13.85
C VAL A 75 -0.60 8.59 -13.72
N ALA A 76 -1.92 8.30 -13.62
CA ALA A 76 -2.42 6.93 -13.53
C ALA A 76 -2.08 6.11 -14.79
N ASP A 77 -2.30 6.67 -15.98
CA ASP A 77 -1.99 6.00 -17.23
C ASP A 77 -0.48 5.79 -17.43
N HIS A 78 0.37 6.69 -16.88
CA HIS A 78 1.81 6.48 -16.87
C HIS A 78 2.19 5.32 -15.93
N ALA A 79 1.68 5.28 -14.71
CA ALA A 79 1.92 4.18 -13.78
C ALA A 79 1.48 2.82 -14.37
N ILE A 80 0.32 2.77 -15.04
CA ILE A 80 -0.17 1.57 -15.74
C ILE A 80 0.81 1.15 -16.85
N ARG A 81 1.32 2.10 -17.67
CA ARG A 81 2.31 1.77 -18.70
C ARG A 81 3.60 1.20 -18.13
N VAL A 82 4.09 1.73 -17.01
CA VAL A 82 5.26 1.18 -16.31
C VAL A 82 4.98 -0.24 -15.85
N LEU A 83 3.83 -0.47 -15.18
CA LEU A 83 3.45 -1.79 -14.66
C LEU A 83 3.27 -2.87 -15.75
N GLN A 84 2.96 -2.50 -16.98
CA GLN A 84 2.90 -3.47 -18.09
C GLN A 84 4.25 -4.18 -18.35
N ARG A 85 5.39 -3.60 -17.90
CA ARG A 85 6.71 -4.21 -17.98
C ARG A 85 7.00 -5.17 -16.82
N PHE A 86 6.18 -5.17 -15.77
CA PHE A 86 6.36 -5.95 -14.54
C PHE A 86 5.13 -6.83 -14.27
N PRO A 87 4.97 -7.97 -15.01
CA PRO A 87 3.82 -8.84 -14.86
C PRO A 87 3.64 -9.32 -13.41
N GLY A 88 2.43 -9.17 -12.87
CA GLY A 88 2.11 -9.55 -11.49
C GLY A 88 2.26 -8.42 -10.47
N ALA A 89 2.94 -7.32 -10.81
CA ALA A 89 2.98 -6.14 -9.96
C ALA A 89 1.62 -5.41 -9.94
N VAL A 90 1.23 -4.91 -8.78
CA VAL A 90 -0.10 -4.34 -8.53
C VAL A 90 -0.09 -2.81 -8.65
N LEU A 91 -1.10 -2.22 -9.28
CA LEU A 91 -1.39 -0.80 -9.13
C LEU A 91 -2.16 -0.60 -7.81
N ASN A 92 -1.47 -0.14 -6.77
CA ASN A 92 -2.07 0.08 -5.46
C ASN A 92 -2.55 1.53 -5.34
N THR A 93 -3.85 1.75 -5.47
CA THR A 93 -4.46 3.09 -5.49
C THR A 93 -4.74 3.59 -4.08
N VAL A 94 -4.32 4.82 -3.79
CA VAL A 94 -4.45 5.46 -2.47
C VAL A 94 -5.02 6.86 -2.64
N GLN A 95 -6.06 7.21 -1.88
CA GLN A 95 -6.53 8.59 -1.84
C GLN A 95 -5.78 9.39 -0.78
N ILE A 96 -5.21 10.53 -1.16
CA ILE A 96 -4.59 11.48 -0.21
C ILE A 96 -5.68 12.10 0.66
N PRO A 97 -5.58 12.02 2.01
CA PRO A 97 -6.60 12.56 2.90
C PRO A 97 -6.69 14.08 2.84
N THR A 98 -7.87 14.62 2.53
CA THR A 98 -8.13 16.07 2.38
C THR A 98 -9.27 16.57 3.26
N GLY A 99 -9.69 15.80 4.28
CA GLY A 99 -10.72 16.15 5.25
C GLY A 99 -12.02 15.38 5.06
N ARG A 100 -12.87 15.36 6.09
CA ARG A 100 -14.11 14.56 6.17
C ARG A 100 -15.39 15.37 5.92
N HIS A 101 -15.32 16.45 5.18
CA HIS A 101 -16.51 17.19 4.75
C HIS A 101 -17.18 16.52 3.54
N ASN A 102 -18.51 16.62 3.43
CA ASN A 102 -19.30 16.02 2.34
C ASN A 102 -18.95 14.54 2.10
N ILE A 103 -18.78 13.79 3.17
CA ILE A 103 -18.17 12.46 3.16
C ILE A 103 -18.87 11.49 2.22
N GLU A 104 -20.20 11.41 2.25
CA GLU A 104 -20.97 10.48 1.40
C GLU A 104 -20.76 10.74 -0.08
N GLU A 105 -20.77 12.01 -0.50
CA GLU A 105 -20.54 12.39 -1.89
C GLU A 105 -19.11 12.08 -2.32
N ARG A 106 -18.13 12.38 -1.47
CA ARG A 106 -16.72 12.13 -1.75
C ARG A 106 -16.39 10.63 -1.78
N GLN A 107 -17.01 9.81 -0.93
CA GLN A 107 -16.89 8.37 -1.00
C GLN A 107 -17.47 7.81 -2.31
N LYS A 108 -18.62 8.32 -2.79
CA LYS A 108 -19.18 7.93 -4.09
C LYS A 108 -18.26 8.30 -5.25
N ARG A 109 -17.68 9.50 -5.22
CA ARG A 109 -16.69 9.95 -6.24
C ARG A 109 -15.46 9.06 -6.22
N LEU A 110 -14.88 8.79 -5.04
CA LEU A 110 -13.74 7.92 -4.87
C LEU A 110 -14.00 6.53 -5.45
N ILE A 111 -15.13 5.90 -5.11
CA ILE A 111 -15.52 4.59 -5.65
C ILE A 111 -15.57 4.62 -7.19
N ASN A 112 -16.19 5.65 -7.77
CA ASN A 112 -16.28 5.81 -9.23
C ASN A 112 -14.88 5.93 -9.87
N ILE A 113 -14.01 6.77 -9.30
CA ILE A 113 -12.64 6.99 -9.81
C ILE A 113 -11.82 5.71 -9.69
N VAL A 114 -11.79 5.08 -8.51
CA VAL A 114 -11.02 3.83 -8.29
C VAL A 114 -11.47 2.75 -9.27
N ASN A 115 -12.77 2.52 -9.42
CA ASN A 115 -13.29 1.53 -10.36
C ASN A 115 -12.94 1.88 -11.81
N THR A 116 -12.92 3.17 -12.18
CA THR A 116 -12.58 3.64 -13.53
C THR A 116 -11.08 3.41 -13.82
N VAL A 117 -10.20 3.76 -12.88
CA VAL A 117 -8.75 3.50 -12.98
C VAL A 117 -8.49 2.00 -13.07
N SER A 118 -9.16 1.21 -12.23
CA SER A 118 -8.98 -0.25 -12.20
C SER A 118 -9.41 -0.92 -13.51
N ARG A 119 -10.50 -0.47 -14.14
CA ARG A 119 -10.91 -0.98 -15.47
C ARG A 119 -9.85 -0.70 -16.53
N ARG A 120 -9.31 0.53 -16.57
CA ARG A 120 -8.23 0.87 -17.51
C ARG A 120 -6.96 0.03 -17.25
N ALA A 121 -6.62 -0.21 -15.97
CA ALA A 121 -5.51 -1.08 -15.60
C ALA A 121 -5.75 -2.53 -16.07
N ALA A 122 -6.94 -3.07 -15.79
CA ALA A 122 -7.33 -4.44 -16.19
C ALA A 122 -7.32 -4.64 -17.72
N GLU A 123 -7.76 -3.65 -18.52
CA GLU A 123 -7.66 -3.67 -20.00
C GLU A 123 -6.22 -3.78 -20.50
N LYS A 124 -5.25 -3.40 -19.68
CA LYS A 124 -3.80 -3.47 -19.93
C LYS A 124 -3.13 -4.68 -19.27
N GLY A 125 -3.91 -5.57 -18.62
CA GLY A 125 -3.40 -6.73 -17.91
C GLY A 125 -2.71 -6.40 -16.59
N VAL A 126 -2.95 -5.22 -16.02
CA VAL A 126 -2.39 -4.76 -14.74
C VAL A 126 -3.42 -4.97 -13.63
N PRO A 127 -3.12 -5.79 -12.60
CA PRO A 127 -4.00 -5.92 -11.44
C PRO A 127 -4.03 -4.63 -10.63
N CYS A 128 -5.21 -4.28 -10.10
CA CYS A 128 -5.40 -3.08 -9.30
C CYS A 128 -5.94 -3.42 -7.92
N SER A 129 -5.52 -2.65 -6.92
CA SER A 129 -5.97 -2.75 -5.54
C SER A 129 -6.26 -1.37 -4.98
N TYR A 130 -7.22 -1.25 -4.06
CA TYR A 130 -7.49 -0.02 -3.33
C TYR A 130 -6.97 -0.15 -1.89
N HIS A 131 -6.23 0.85 -1.44
CA HIS A 131 -5.62 0.93 -0.12
C HIS A 131 -6.24 2.06 0.71
N PRO A 132 -7.10 1.75 1.70
CA PRO A 132 -7.57 2.71 2.70
C PRO A 132 -6.45 3.17 3.62
N ASN A 133 -6.55 4.41 4.10
CA ASN A 133 -5.67 4.97 5.12
C ASN A 133 -6.48 5.49 6.33
N SER A 134 -5.82 5.81 7.45
CA SER A 134 -6.51 6.14 8.69
C SER A 134 -6.26 7.51 9.33
N PRO A 135 -5.59 8.50 8.72
CA PRO A 135 -5.53 9.83 9.27
C PRO A 135 -6.93 10.39 9.59
N HIS A 136 -7.06 11.25 10.59
CA HIS A 136 -8.35 11.85 10.98
C HIS A 136 -9.05 12.60 9.84
N SER A 137 -8.30 13.01 8.83
CA SER A 137 -8.80 13.65 7.60
C SER A 137 -9.22 12.66 6.50
N SER A 138 -9.01 11.35 6.67
CA SER A 138 -9.39 10.35 5.68
C SER A 138 -10.90 10.16 5.60
N ILE A 139 -11.44 10.03 4.40
CA ILE A 139 -12.84 9.72 4.15
C ILE A 139 -13.14 8.21 4.21
N ILE A 140 -12.10 7.40 4.42
CA ILE A 140 -12.25 5.95 4.63
C ILE A 140 -11.39 5.52 5.84
N ARG A 141 -11.94 5.67 7.04
CA ARG A 141 -11.24 5.42 8.30
C ARG A 141 -12.00 4.51 9.24
N THR A 142 -13.33 4.66 9.30
CA THR A 142 -14.19 3.94 10.23
C THR A 142 -14.78 2.68 9.61
N GLU A 143 -15.35 1.82 10.43
CA GLU A 143 -16.05 0.60 9.96
C GLU A 143 -17.15 0.91 8.95
N GLU A 144 -17.94 1.97 9.17
CA GLU A 144 -18.99 2.38 8.23
C GLU A 144 -18.39 2.88 6.91
N ASP A 145 -17.27 3.60 6.94
CA ASP A 145 -16.56 4.03 5.73
C ASP A 145 -16.10 2.80 4.91
N TYR A 146 -15.53 1.79 5.59
CA TYR A 146 -15.08 0.54 4.95
C TYR A 146 -16.24 -0.18 4.28
N LYS A 147 -17.38 -0.32 4.97
CA LYS A 147 -18.57 -0.95 4.43
C LYS A 147 -19.07 -0.25 3.16
N ILE A 148 -19.11 1.09 3.16
CA ILE A 148 -19.55 1.88 2.00
C ILE A 148 -18.56 1.74 0.85
N VAL A 149 -17.27 1.98 1.10
CA VAL A 149 -16.27 2.06 0.02
C VAL A 149 -15.92 0.68 -0.51
N LEU A 150 -15.61 -0.31 0.35
CA LEU A 150 -15.31 -1.67 -0.12
C LEU A 150 -16.53 -2.33 -0.78
N GLY A 151 -17.74 -2.05 -0.25
CA GLY A 151 -18.99 -2.53 -0.86
C GLY A 151 -19.31 -1.90 -2.22
N GLY A 152 -18.69 -0.77 -2.55
CA GLY A 152 -18.83 -0.08 -3.85
C GLY A 152 -17.75 -0.41 -4.87
N LEU A 153 -16.70 -1.15 -4.49
CA LEU A 153 -15.66 -1.57 -5.43
C LEU A 153 -16.20 -2.59 -6.44
N ASP A 154 -15.76 -2.46 -7.67
CA ASP A 154 -16.01 -3.45 -8.72
C ASP A 154 -15.03 -4.63 -8.56
N ALA A 155 -15.46 -5.65 -7.79
CA ALA A 155 -14.64 -6.81 -7.46
C ALA A 155 -14.11 -7.59 -8.67
N SER A 156 -14.61 -7.33 -9.87
CA SER A 156 -14.11 -7.97 -11.09
C SER A 156 -12.78 -7.38 -11.58
N VAL A 157 -12.45 -6.16 -11.14
CA VAL A 157 -11.25 -5.41 -11.59
C VAL A 157 -10.49 -4.73 -10.46
N THR A 158 -11.11 -4.56 -9.29
CA THR A 158 -10.52 -3.87 -8.13
C THR A 158 -10.43 -4.80 -6.93
N GLY A 159 -9.23 -5.08 -6.47
CA GLY A 159 -9.00 -5.72 -5.18
C GLY A 159 -8.96 -4.74 -4.02
N TRP A 160 -8.71 -5.26 -2.85
CA TRP A 160 -8.48 -4.49 -1.63
C TRP A 160 -7.10 -4.82 -1.05
N THR A 161 -6.39 -3.78 -0.65
CA THR A 161 -5.17 -3.86 0.17
C THR A 161 -5.52 -3.56 1.62
N PRO A 162 -5.77 -4.55 2.48
CA PRO A 162 -5.79 -4.31 3.92
C PRO A 162 -4.41 -3.83 4.39
N ASP A 163 -4.37 -2.69 5.06
CA ASP A 163 -3.26 -2.26 5.89
C ASP A 163 -3.66 -2.46 7.34
N VAL A 164 -3.01 -3.39 8.01
CA VAL A 164 -3.41 -3.82 9.36
C VAL A 164 -3.22 -2.72 10.41
N GLY A 165 -2.22 -1.84 10.25
CA GLY A 165 -2.02 -0.68 11.10
C GLY A 165 -3.09 0.40 10.88
N HIS A 166 -3.47 0.65 9.64
CA HIS A 166 -4.57 1.59 9.36
C HIS A 166 -5.92 1.07 9.85
N ILE A 167 -6.18 -0.23 9.76
CA ILE A 167 -7.43 -0.83 10.25
C ILE A 167 -7.53 -0.67 11.76
N ILE A 168 -6.49 -1.02 12.53
CA ILE A 168 -6.52 -0.90 13.99
C ILE A 168 -6.57 0.56 14.45
N ASN A 169 -5.84 1.48 13.78
CA ASN A 169 -5.90 2.91 14.05
C ASN A 169 -7.28 3.51 13.71
N GLY A 170 -8.02 2.89 12.82
CA GLY A 170 -9.44 3.17 12.53
C GLY A 170 -10.42 2.64 13.57
N GLY A 171 -9.95 1.92 14.60
CA GLY A 171 -10.77 1.34 15.67
C GLY A 171 -11.36 -0.03 15.34
N MET A 172 -10.85 -0.71 14.32
CA MET A 172 -11.32 -2.04 13.89
C MET A 172 -10.29 -3.12 14.21
N ASP A 173 -10.73 -4.37 14.32
CA ASP A 173 -9.84 -5.53 14.42
C ASP A 173 -9.40 -5.97 13.03
N PRO A 174 -8.07 -5.97 12.73
CA PRO A 174 -7.56 -6.27 11.39
C PRO A 174 -7.97 -7.65 10.89
N LEU A 175 -7.81 -8.69 11.69
CA LEU A 175 -8.10 -10.06 11.28
C LEU A 175 -9.59 -10.28 11.01
N THR A 176 -10.45 -9.67 11.80
CA THR A 176 -11.91 -9.69 11.57
C THR A 176 -12.27 -9.04 10.25
N LYS A 177 -11.71 -7.85 9.96
CA LYS A 177 -11.98 -7.16 8.68
C LYS A 177 -11.41 -7.89 7.47
N MET A 178 -10.22 -8.45 7.59
CA MET A 178 -9.63 -9.26 6.50
C MET A 178 -10.46 -10.50 6.20
N LYS A 179 -11.01 -11.17 7.22
CA LYS A 179 -11.94 -12.30 7.03
C LYS A 179 -13.26 -11.88 6.38
N GLU A 180 -13.82 -10.74 6.79
CA GLU A 180 -15.08 -10.20 6.25
C GLU A 180 -14.99 -9.91 4.74
N TYR A 181 -13.86 -9.34 4.29
CA TYR A 181 -13.63 -8.96 2.90
C TYR A 181 -12.59 -9.81 2.19
N GLN A 182 -12.37 -11.05 2.63
CA GLN A 182 -11.33 -11.97 2.12
C GLN A 182 -11.31 -12.06 0.59
N SER A 183 -12.47 -12.11 -0.05
CA SER A 183 -12.58 -12.27 -1.51
C SER A 183 -12.05 -11.08 -2.33
N LEU A 184 -11.86 -9.93 -1.70
CA LEU A 184 -11.29 -8.75 -2.34
C LEU A 184 -9.78 -8.64 -2.16
N ILE A 185 -9.17 -9.38 -1.24
CA ILE A 185 -7.76 -9.23 -0.90
C ILE A 185 -6.87 -9.76 -2.03
N ASN A 186 -6.10 -8.87 -2.66
CA ASN A 186 -5.10 -9.22 -3.66
C ASN A 186 -3.70 -8.62 -3.37
N HIS A 187 -3.58 -7.80 -2.33
CA HIS A 187 -2.36 -7.20 -1.84
C HIS A 187 -2.51 -6.98 -0.34
N VAL A 188 -1.42 -6.92 0.45
CA VAL A 188 -1.50 -6.74 1.91
C VAL A 188 -0.40 -5.80 2.38
N HIS A 189 -0.73 -4.89 3.31
CA HIS A 189 0.23 -4.06 4.01
C HIS A 189 0.30 -4.41 5.49
N TYR A 190 1.51 -4.54 5.98
CA TYR A 190 1.83 -4.63 7.41
C TYR A 190 2.36 -3.30 7.88
N LYS A 191 1.81 -2.84 8.98
CA LYS A 191 2.19 -1.64 9.71
C LYS A 191 1.87 -1.87 11.17
N ASP A 192 2.81 -1.64 12.07
CA ASP A 192 2.55 -1.84 13.48
C ASP A 192 2.09 -0.55 14.18
N TRP A 193 1.34 -0.69 15.26
CA TRP A 193 0.69 0.40 15.96
C TRP A 193 0.58 0.10 17.46
N ASP A 194 0.98 1.03 18.32
CA ASP A 194 1.08 0.83 19.78
C ASP A 194 -0.08 1.42 20.60
N GLY A 195 -0.98 2.15 19.95
CA GLY A 195 -2.10 2.85 20.60
C GLY A 195 -1.95 4.38 20.60
N ASN A 196 -0.84 4.90 20.12
CA ASN A 196 -0.65 6.31 19.85
C ASN A 196 -1.20 6.70 18.47
N PRO A 197 -1.40 7.99 18.16
CA PRO A 197 -1.81 8.40 16.81
C PRO A 197 -0.75 8.08 15.75
N GLU A 198 0.47 7.74 16.14
CA GLU A 198 1.60 7.42 15.28
C GLU A 198 1.86 5.90 15.26
N PHE A 199 2.41 5.42 14.16
CA PHE A 199 2.82 4.04 13.98
C PHE A 199 4.18 3.81 14.63
N THR A 200 4.56 2.55 14.82
CA THR A 200 5.81 2.15 15.47
C THR A 200 6.49 1.03 14.68
N LEU A 201 7.75 0.77 14.99
CA LEU A 201 8.54 -0.32 14.38
C LEU A 201 7.83 -1.67 14.45
N MET A 202 7.98 -2.49 13.43
CA MET A 202 7.45 -3.85 13.40
C MET A 202 7.85 -4.65 14.65
N GLY A 203 6.86 -5.28 15.28
CA GLY A 203 7.05 -6.05 16.51
C GLY A 203 7.13 -5.23 17.79
N LYS A 204 6.97 -3.91 17.74
CA LYS A 204 6.92 -3.03 18.91
C LYS A 204 5.51 -2.55 19.26
N GLY A 205 4.56 -2.78 18.38
CA GLY A 205 3.18 -2.38 18.55
C GLY A 205 2.28 -3.48 19.12
N LYS A 206 1.01 -3.37 18.83
CA LYS A 206 -0.08 -4.23 19.34
C LYS A 206 -0.83 -4.97 18.24
N VAL A 207 -0.43 -4.79 16.98
CA VAL A 207 -1.05 -5.53 15.88
C VAL A 207 -0.63 -6.99 15.99
N ASP A 208 -1.59 -7.91 15.94
CA ASP A 208 -1.31 -9.36 15.92
C ASP A 208 -0.81 -9.79 14.52
N LEU A 209 0.40 -9.32 14.17
CA LEU A 209 1.03 -9.64 12.88
C LEU A 209 1.24 -11.15 12.70
N LEU A 210 1.54 -11.87 13.79
CA LEU A 210 1.70 -13.33 13.74
C LEU A 210 0.38 -14.02 13.41
N GLY A 211 -0.71 -13.66 14.09
CA GLY A 211 -2.05 -14.22 13.83
C GLY A 211 -2.56 -13.90 12.43
N VAL A 212 -2.32 -12.67 11.94
CA VAL A 212 -2.64 -12.28 10.57
C VAL A 212 -1.84 -13.11 9.56
N THR A 213 -0.53 -13.27 9.77
CA THR A 213 0.33 -14.05 8.87
C THR A 213 -0.05 -15.52 8.87
N GLN A 214 -0.36 -16.10 10.04
CA GLN A 214 -0.82 -17.49 10.14
C GLN A 214 -2.13 -17.68 9.35
N TRP A 215 -3.07 -16.75 9.50
CA TRP A 215 -4.34 -16.81 8.76
C TRP A 215 -4.14 -16.69 7.23
N LEU A 216 -3.27 -15.78 6.76
CA LEU A 216 -2.92 -15.67 5.34
C LEU A 216 -2.33 -16.97 4.81
N LYS A 217 -1.45 -17.61 5.59
CA LYS A 217 -0.90 -18.94 5.27
C LYS A 217 -2.00 -20.02 5.18
N ASP A 218 -2.93 -20.05 6.15
CA ASP A 218 -4.00 -21.04 6.21
C ASP A 218 -4.97 -20.95 5.03
N ILE A 219 -5.19 -19.74 4.49
CA ILE A 219 -6.00 -19.55 3.26
C ILE A 219 -5.19 -19.69 1.97
N ASN A 220 -3.91 -20.05 2.04
CA ASN A 220 -2.98 -20.15 0.91
C ASN A 220 -2.85 -18.85 0.13
N TYR A 221 -2.74 -17.71 0.82
CA TYR A 221 -2.48 -16.43 0.20
C TYR A 221 -1.09 -16.44 -0.48
N THR A 222 -1.02 -16.03 -1.74
CA THR A 222 0.21 -16.05 -2.55
C THR A 222 0.61 -14.66 -3.07
N GLY A 223 -0.12 -13.61 -2.67
CA GLY A 223 0.18 -12.23 -3.04
C GLY A 223 1.31 -11.64 -2.19
N TRP A 224 1.65 -10.39 -2.45
CA TRP A 224 2.65 -9.66 -1.72
C TRP A 224 2.16 -9.20 -0.35
N ILE A 225 3.05 -9.22 0.63
CA ILE A 225 2.90 -8.56 1.93
C ILE A 225 3.98 -7.48 1.99
N ILE A 226 3.57 -6.23 2.03
CA ILE A 226 4.46 -5.07 2.10
C ILE A 226 4.55 -4.61 3.55
N CYS A 227 5.77 -4.48 4.07
CA CYS A 227 6.02 -3.80 5.33
C CYS A 227 6.15 -2.31 5.06
N GLU A 228 5.39 -1.51 5.78
CA GLU A 228 5.36 -0.06 5.66
C GLU A 228 5.46 0.57 7.05
N ASP A 229 6.35 1.55 7.20
CA ASP A 229 6.53 2.30 8.43
C ASP A 229 6.23 3.78 8.22
N GLU A 230 5.40 4.35 9.09
CA GLU A 230 5.04 5.77 9.09
C GLU A 230 5.29 6.43 10.46
N GLY A 231 6.11 5.77 11.31
CA GLY A 231 6.50 6.28 12.62
C GLY A 231 7.54 7.40 12.55
N GLU A 232 7.82 8.03 13.70
CA GLU A 232 8.85 9.07 13.79
C GLU A 232 10.22 8.53 13.43
N GLU A 233 10.56 7.31 13.85
CA GLU A 233 11.82 6.65 13.54
C GLU A 233 12.05 6.50 12.04
N ALA A 234 10.99 6.23 11.26
CA ALA A 234 11.09 6.13 9.80
C ALA A 234 11.36 7.47 9.13
N LEU A 235 10.98 8.60 9.77
CA LEU A 235 11.31 9.93 9.31
C LEU A 235 12.75 10.33 9.64
N GLU A 236 13.27 9.85 10.78
CA GLU A 236 14.63 10.15 11.26
C GLU A 236 15.68 9.28 10.58
N ASP A 237 15.48 7.96 10.54
CA ASP A 237 16.41 6.98 9.97
C ASP A 237 15.66 5.84 9.26
N PRO A 238 15.19 6.06 8.01
CA PRO A 238 14.47 5.05 7.24
C PRO A 238 15.31 3.80 6.92
N ASP A 239 16.63 3.93 6.82
CA ASP A 239 17.52 2.79 6.57
C ASP A 239 17.56 1.88 7.79
N PHE A 240 17.69 2.45 9.00
CA PHE A 240 17.61 1.69 10.25
C PHE A 240 16.28 0.94 10.37
N VAL A 241 15.17 1.62 10.14
CA VAL A 241 13.82 1.01 10.22
C VAL A 241 13.69 -0.16 9.26
N THR A 242 14.07 0.03 8.00
CA THR A 242 14.01 -1.05 6.99
C THR A 242 14.86 -2.27 7.40
N LEU A 243 16.06 -2.05 7.93
CA LEU A 243 16.94 -3.14 8.40
C LEU A 243 16.37 -3.82 9.67
N HIS A 244 15.78 -3.06 10.58
CA HIS A 244 15.10 -3.58 11.76
C HIS A 244 13.95 -4.51 11.37
N ASP A 245 13.08 -4.07 10.48
CA ASP A 245 11.90 -4.82 10.06
C ASP A 245 12.27 -6.12 9.36
N GLY A 246 13.24 -6.06 8.44
CA GLY A 246 13.75 -7.27 7.80
C GLY A 246 14.31 -8.27 8.80
N LYS A 247 15.05 -7.82 9.80
CA LYS A 247 15.58 -8.65 10.86
C LYS A 247 14.45 -9.24 11.73
N TRP A 248 13.50 -8.42 12.16
CA TRP A 248 12.37 -8.88 12.98
C TRP A 248 11.54 -9.95 12.27
N ILE A 249 11.26 -9.76 10.97
CA ILE A 249 10.55 -10.76 10.18
C ILE A 249 11.30 -12.09 10.17
N GLN A 250 12.60 -12.07 9.94
CA GLN A 250 13.42 -13.30 9.84
C GLN A 250 13.61 -14.01 11.18
N GLU A 251 13.78 -13.26 12.27
CA GLU A 251 14.12 -13.81 13.59
C GLU A 251 12.90 -14.11 14.46
N GLU A 252 11.77 -13.40 14.26
CA GLU A 252 10.60 -13.48 15.14
C GLU A 252 9.33 -13.93 14.38
N LEU A 253 8.94 -13.24 13.30
CA LEU A 253 7.68 -13.50 12.63
C LEU A 253 7.68 -14.86 11.92
N VAL A 254 8.67 -15.14 11.06
CA VAL A 254 8.75 -16.39 10.30
C VAL A 254 8.92 -17.61 11.19
N PRO A 255 9.82 -17.61 12.20
CA PRO A 255 9.94 -18.73 13.13
C PRO A 255 8.71 -18.96 14.02
N GLY A 256 7.90 -17.92 14.26
CA GLY A 256 6.67 -18.01 15.04
C GLY A 256 5.51 -18.73 14.29
N LEU A 257 5.60 -18.88 12.98
CA LEU A 257 4.57 -19.55 12.18
C LEU A 257 4.61 -21.07 12.37
N ARG A 258 3.42 -21.70 12.44
CA ARG A 258 3.24 -23.14 12.68
C ARG A 258 2.89 -23.91 11.41
#